data_007ed75edd8cd0c05e8f7cc7ab3f630e
#
_entry.id   007ed75edd8cd0c05e8f7cc7ab3f630e
#
_cell.length_a   1.000
_cell.length_b   1.000
_cell.length_c   1.000
_cell.angle_alpha   90.00
_cell.angle_beta   90.00
_cell.angle_gamma   90.00
#
_symmetry.space_group_name_H-M   'P 1'
#
loop_
_entity.id
_entity.type
_entity.pdbx_description
1 polymer ?
#
loop_
_entity_poly.entity_id
_entity_poly.type
_entity_poly.pdbx_seq_one_letter_code
_entity_poly.pdbx_strand_id
1 'polypeptide(L)'
;MPLLRATPEMGCMEVMPGIVGDGYLRHQKEGGTTIVEELLPQQQATVMDCEQGDIVLMSRFKPHRSRPNLSEHCRWSLDLRYQPTGQHTGRTGHPDFVVRSQDPANRISHDEWKRLWKDAQDNPRGVVGHRAT
;
A
#
# COMPACT_ATOMS: atom_id res chain seq x y z
N MET A 1 1.59 7.59 6.59
CA MET A 1 1.63 8.74 7.53
C MET A 1 1.40 8.20 8.94
N PRO A 2 2.39 8.26 9.84
CA PRO A 2 2.24 7.82 11.22
C PRO A 2 1.37 8.81 12.01
N LEU A 3 0.51 8.27 12.88
CA LEU A 3 -0.33 9.06 13.81
C LEU A 3 0.35 9.28 15.16
N LEU A 4 1.44 8.60 15.40
CA LEU A 4 2.37 8.74 16.52
C LEU A 4 3.77 8.61 15.96
N ARG A 5 4.80 9.03 16.73
CA ARG A 5 6.18 8.74 16.34
C ARG A 5 6.37 7.24 16.07
N ALA A 6 6.98 6.89 14.97
CA ALA A 6 7.22 5.52 14.54
C ALA A 6 8.70 5.18 14.65
N THR A 7 9.12 4.61 15.79
CA THR A 7 10.51 4.26 16.05
C THR A 7 10.83 2.81 15.65
N PRO A 8 12.11 2.45 15.53
CA PRO A 8 12.52 1.06 15.28
C PRO A 8 11.96 0.06 16.29
N GLU A 9 11.91 0.42 17.59
CA GLU A 9 11.33 -0.44 18.64
C GLU A 9 9.83 -0.62 18.50
N MET A 10 9.13 0.40 18.01
CA MET A 10 7.68 0.33 17.73
C MET A 10 7.34 -0.39 16.43
N GLY A 11 8.32 -0.99 15.77
CA GLY A 11 8.11 -1.70 14.52
C GLY A 11 7.84 -0.76 13.34
N CYS A 12 8.58 0.35 13.22
CA CYS A 12 8.47 1.22 12.06
C CYS A 12 8.76 0.46 10.77
N MET A 13 8.41 1.07 9.66
CA MET A 13 8.62 0.49 8.35
C MET A 13 10.10 0.50 7.97
N GLU A 14 10.52 -0.49 7.19
CA GLU A 14 11.78 -0.46 6.44
C GLU A 14 11.52 -0.67 4.96
N VAL A 15 12.34 -0.05 4.13
CA VAL A 15 12.22 -0.06 2.66
C VAL A 15 13.53 -0.48 2.02
N MET A 16 13.45 -1.11 0.85
CA MET A 16 14.61 -1.39 0.02
C MET A 16 14.90 -0.18 -0.86
N PRO A 17 16.01 0.57 -0.63
CA PRO A 17 16.36 1.72 -1.48
C PRO A 17 16.76 1.28 -2.89
N GLY A 18 16.79 2.21 -3.84
CA GLY A 18 17.34 1.99 -5.18
C GLY A 18 16.50 1.10 -6.11
N ILE A 19 15.50 0.37 -5.62
CA ILE A 19 14.63 -0.43 -6.48
C ILE A 19 13.54 0.46 -7.03
N VAL A 20 13.70 0.79 -8.28
CA VAL A 20 12.69 1.42 -9.13
C VAL A 20 12.39 0.40 -10.20
N GLY A 21 11.59 -0.60 -9.86
CA GLY A 21 11.23 -1.65 -10.81
C GLY A 21 9.96 -1.30 -11.55
N ASP A 22 9.86 -1.77 -12.78
CA ASP A 22 8.70 -1.60 -13.63
C ASP A 22 7.66 -2.72 -13.47
N GLY A 23 7.83 -3.56 -12.47
CA GLY A 23 6.97 -4.72 -12.23
C GLY A 23 6.86 -5.15 -10.79
N TYR A 24 5.91 -6.04 -10.53
CA TYR A 24 5.74 -6.65 -9.22
C TYR A 24 6.70 -7.82 -9.05
N LEU A 25 7.34 -7.88 -7.90
CA LEU A 25 8.03 -9.10 -7.48
C LEU A 25 6.99 -10.16 -7.08
N ARG A 26 7.26 -11.42 -7.40
CA ARG A 26 6.38 -12.52 -7.04
C ARG A 26 6.27 -12.63 -5.52
N HIS A 27 5.05 -12.83 -5.03
CA HIS A 27 4.75 -13.03 -3.63
C HIS A 27 4.35 -14.48 -3.37
N GLN A 28 4.65 -14.95 -2.18
CA GLN A 28 4.20 -16.25 -1.68
C GLN A 28 3.09 -16.06 -0.64
N LYS A 29 2.27 -17.10 -0.43
CA LYS A 29 1.12 -17.04 0.47
C LYS A 29 1.47 -17.33 1.94
N GLU A 30 2.60 -17.95 2.19
CA GLU A 30 3.03 -18.29 3.54
C GLU A 30 3.41 -17.05 4.34
N GLY A 31 2.85 -16.92 5.56
CA GLY A 31 3.13 -15.77 6.42
C GLY A 31 2.49 -14.44 5.99
N GLY A 32 1.48 -14.47 5.09
CA GLY A 32 0.82 -13.27 4.57
C GLY A 32 1.23 -12.93 3.14
N THR A 33 1.34 -11.64 2.83
CA THR A 33 1.79 -11.18 1.50
C THR A 33 3.28 -10.91 1.55
N THR A 34 4.10 -11.93 1.35
CA THR A 34 5.56 -11.86 1.45
C THR A 34 6.19 -12.01 0.06
N ILE A 35 7.17 -11.17 -0.26
CA ILE A 35 7.96 -11.33 -1.48
C ILE A 35 8.81 -12.60 -1.34
N VAL A 36 8.93 -13.37 -2.43
CA VAL A 36 9.79 -14.55 -2.48
C VAL A 36 11.23 -14.14 -2.19
N GLU A 37 11.87 -14.79 -1.23
CA GLU A 37 13.14 -14.34 -0.65
C GLU A 37 14.26 -14.20 -1.70
N GLU A 38 14.34 -15.12 -2.65
CA GLU A 38 15.32 -15.12 -3.73
C GLU A 38 15.19 -13.90 -4.67
N LEU A 39 14.03 -13.25 -4.65
CA LEU A 39 13.75 -12.05 -5.43
C LEU A 39 14.03 -10.76 -4.65
N LEU A 40 14.36 -10.87 -3.37
CA LEU A 40 14.70 -9.70 -2.58
C LEU A 40 16.08 -9.17 -2.99
N PRO A 41 16.23 -7.87 -3.10
CA PRO A 41 17.52 -7.26 -3.40
C PRO A 41 18.55 -7.56 -2.32
N GLN A 42 19.77 -7.80 -2.74
CA GLN A 42 20.93 -8.08 -1.88
C GLN A 42 21.50 -6.81 -1.21
N GLN A 43 20.67 -5.85 -0.89
CA GLN A 43 21.10 -4.60 -0.27
C GLN A 43 20.38 -4.38 1.07
N GLN A 44 21.02 -3.60 1.93
CA GLN A 44 20.49 -3.30 3.24
C GLN A 44 19.21 -2.45 3.12
N ALA A 45 18.16 -2.83 3.84
CA ALA A 45 16.97 -2.04 3.96
C ALA A 45 17.21 -0.77 4.78
N THR A 46 16.56 0.31 4.42
CA THR A 46 16.58 1.57 5.16
C THR A 46 15.40 1.61 6.14
N VAL A 47 15.72 1.81 7.40
CA VAL A 47 14.73 1.96 8.47
C VAL A 47 14.11 3.36 8.40
N MET A 48 12.79 3.43 8.43
CA MET A 48 12.00 4.66 8.31
C MET A 48 11.53 5.11 9.69
N ASP A 49 12.45 5.67 10.50
CA ASP A 49 12.07 6.38 11.74
C ASP A 49 11.37 7.69 11.34
N CYS A 50 10.14 7.87 11.76
CA CYS A 50 9.28 8.98 11.33
C CYS A 50 8.63 9.65 12.52
N GLU A 51 8.57 10.97 12.49
CA GLU A 51 7.80 11.75 13.45
C GLU A 51 6.29 11.69 13.14
N GLN A 52 5.48 12.04 14.12
CA GLN A 52 4.03 12.15 13.93
C GLN A 52 3.72 13.16 12.81
N GLY A 53 2.92 12.72 11.84
CA GLY A 53 2.49 13.57 10.74
C GLY A 53 3.42 13.56 9.52
N ASP A 54 4.59 12.95 9.60
CA ASP A 54 5.44 12.75 8.42
C ASP A 54 4.69 12.00 7.32
N ILE A 55 5.06 12.28 6.07
CA ILE A 55 4.46 11.60 4.91
C ILE A 55 5.55 10.86 4.16
N VAL A 56 5.42 9.54 4.08
CA VAL A 56 6.26 8.69 3.25
C VAL A 56 5.53 8.39 1.95
N LEU A 57 6.08 8.85 0.83
CA LEU A 57 5.55 8.56 -0.50
C LEU A 57 6.34 7.40 -1.12
N MET A 58 5.63 6.38 -1.55
CA MET A 58 6.24 5.19 -2.15
C MET A 58 5.52 4.81 -3.45
N SER A 59 6.29 4.34 -4.42
CA SER A 59 5.70 3.66 -5.56
C SER A 59 5.12 2.30 -5.14
N ARG A 60 4.13 1.80 -5.89
CA ARG A 60 3.52 0.49 -5.68
C ARG A 60 4.51 -0.68 -5.84
N PHE A 61 5.65 -0.45 -6.47
CA PHE A 61 6.69 -1.45 -6.70
C PHE A 61 7.80 -1.44 -5.64
N LYS A 62 7.72 -0.52 -4.66
CA LYS A 62 8.74 -0.40 -3.63
C LYS A 62 8.61 -1.53 -2.60
N PRO A 63 9.59 -2.46 -2.52
CA PRO A 63 9.60 -3.46 -1.48
C PRO A 63 9.76 -2.80 -0.11
N HIS A 64 8.88 -3.19 0.79
CA HIS A 64 8.85 -2.66 2.16
C HIS A 64 8.19 -3.67 3.09
N ARG A 65 8.48 -3.55 4.38
CA ARG A 65 7.80 -4.31 5.43
C ARG A 65 7.75 -3.51 6.73
N SER A 66 6.86 -3.87 7.64
CA SER A 66 6.95 -3.45 9.03
C SER A 66 7.97 -4.32 9.76
N ARG A 67 8.73 -3.71 10.67
CA ARG A 67 9.58 -4.44 11.60
C ARG A 67 8.75 -5.03 12.75
N PRO A 68 9.27 -6.02 13.50
CA PRO A 68 8.63 -6.45 14.74
C PRO A 68 8.48 -5.27 15.71
N ASN A 69 7.33 -5.18 16.36
CA ASN A 69 7.14 -4.24 17.46
C ASN A 69 7.65 -4.89 18.76
N LEU A 70 8.70 -4.32 19.33
CA LEU A 70 9.33 -4.77 20.58
C LEU A 70 8.97 -3.86 21.75
N SER A 71 8.11 -2.85 21.54
CA SER A 71 7.67 -1.89 22.54
C SER A 71 6.34 -2.30 23.17
N GLU A 72 6.02 -1.67 24.30
CA GLU A 72 4.71 -1.80 24.96
C GLU A 72 3.61 -0.93 24.31
N HIS A 73 3.92 -0.26 23.19
CA HIS A 73 3.03 0.70 22.55
C HIS A 73 2.51 0.21 21.20
N CYS A 74 1.30 0.60 20.86
CA CYS A 74 0.70 0.35 19.56
C CYS A 74 1.08 1.46 18.58
N ARG A 75 1.60 1.11 17.41
CA ARG A 75 1.90 2.07 16.33
C ARG A 75 0.71 2.18 15.38
N TRP A 76 0.20 3.38 15.23
CA TRP A 76 -0.88 3.69 14.30
C TRP A 76 -0.37 4.47 13.10
N SER A 77 -0.79 4.10 11.91
CA SER A 77 -0.49 4.81 10.67
C SER A 77 -1.70 4.84 9.73
N LEU A 78 -1.76 5.87 8.89
CA LEU A 78 -2.70 5.94 7.77
C LEU A 78 -1.98 5.49 6.49
N ASP A 79 -2.52 4.46 5.85
CA ASP A 79 -2.11 3.99 4.54
C ASP A 79 -3.11 4.45 3.50
N LEU A 80 -2.72 5.45 2.71
CA LEU A 80 -3.52 5.99 1.63
C LEU A 80 -2.90 5.57 0.29
N ARG A 81 -3.73 5.20 -0.66
CA ARG A 81 -3.29 4.76 -1.98
C ARG A 81 -3.99 5.57 -3.05
N TYR A 82 -3.18 6.16 -3.92
CA TYR A 82 -3.64 6.97 -5.03
C TYR A 82 -3.08 6.44 -6.34
N GLN A 83 -3.83 6.64 -7.39
CA GLN A 83 -3.44 6.28 -8.76
C GLN A 83 -3.97 7.33 -9.72
N PRO A 84 -3.39 7.47 -10.92
CA PRO A 84 -3.98 8.30 -11.97
C PRO A 84 -5.39 7.83 -12.32
N THR A 85 -6.29 8.78 -12.58
CA THR A 85 -7.66 8.48 -13.02
C THR A 85 -7.64 7.60 -14.27
N GLY A 86 -8.48 6.57 -14.28
CA GLY A 86 -8.58 5.61 -15.36
C GLY A 86 -7.61 4.43 -15.29
N GLN A 87 -6.68 4.42 -14.34
CA GLN A 87 -5.88 3.22 -14.06
C GLN A 87 -6.65 2.26 -13.16
N HIS A 88 -6.52 0.97 -13.44
CA HIS A 88 -7.06 -0.06 -12.57
C HIS A 88 -6.27 -0.15 -11.26
N THR A 89 -6.97 -0.39 -10.13
CA THR A 89 -6.34 -0.47 -8.79
C THR A 89 -5.32 -1.62 -8.65
N GLY A 90 -5.37 -2.61 -9.54
CA GLY A 90 -4.58 -3.84 -9.41
C GLY A 90 -5.15 -4.81 -8.38
N ARG A 91 -6.34 -4.54 -7.85
CA ARG A 91 -7.05 -5.41 -6.90
C ARG A 91 -8.48 -5.63 -7.34
N THR A 92 -8.89 -6.89 -7.47
CA THR A 92 -10.20 -7.26 -8.03
C THR A 92 -11.40 -6.78 -7.21
N GLY A 93 -11.28 -6.75 -5.89
CA GLY A 93 -12.34 -6.33 -4.97
C GLY A 93 -12.26 -4.85 -4.54
N HIS A 94 -11.50 -4.01 -5.27
CA HIS A 94 -11.34 -2.61 -4.95
C HIS A 94 -11.76 -1.74 -6.14
N PRO A 95 -12.76 -0.85 -5.96
CA PRO A 95 -13.16 0.06 -7.01
C PRO A 95 -12.14 1.17 -7.18
N ASP A 96 -12.11 1.74 -8.37
CA ASP A 96 -11.46 3.01 -8.66
C ASP A 96 -12.51 4.12 -8.74
N PHE A 97 -12.18 5.27 -8.19
CA PHE A 97 -13.04 6.44 -8.19
C PHE A 97 -12.22 7.73 -8.06
N VAL A 98 -12.81 8.83 -8.51
CA VAL A 98 -12.17 10.14 -8.46
C VAL A 98 -12.25 10.70 -7.04
N VAL A 99 -11.10 10.81 -6.37
CA VAL A 99 -11.00 11.40 -5.03
C VAL A 99 -10.97 12.92 -5.10
N ARG A 100 -10.27 13.46 -6.10
CA ARG A 100 -10.11 14.90 -6.33
C ARG A 100 -10.10 15.21 -7.81
N SER A 101 -10.84 16.24 -8.20
CA SER A 101 -10.86 16.82 -9.53
C SER A 101 -10.87 18.34 -9.44
N GLN A 102 -10.38 19.01 -10.48
CA GLN A 102 -10.56 20.45 -10.67
C GLN A 102 -12.04 20.78 -10.93
N ASP A 103 -12.77 19.88 -11.58
CA ASP A 103 -14.21 19.98 -11.77
C ASP A 103 -14.95 19.31 -10.61
N PRO A 104 -15.69 20.08 -9.78
CA PRO A 104 -16.46 19.52 -8.67
C PRO A 104 -17.55 18.52 -9.11
N ALA A 105 -18.03 18.59 -10.34
CA ALA A 105 -19.04 17.65 -10.86
C ALA A 105 -18.52 16.21 -10.97
N ASN A 106 -17.20 16.03 -11.04
CA ASN A 106 -16.57 14.70 -11.05
C ASN A 106 -16.43 14.08 -9.65
N ARG A 107 -16.90 14.74 -8.60
CA ARG A 107 -16.90 14.16 -7.25
C ARG A 107 -18.03 13.15 -7.12
N ILE A 108 -17.70 11.96 -6.64
CA ILE A 108 -18.71 10.98 -6.30
C ILE A 108 -19.38 11.30 -4.96
N SER A 109 -20.66 10.99 -4.83
CA SER A 109 -21.36 11.06 -3.56
C SER A 109 -20.95 9.90 -2.64
N HIS A 110 -21.27 10.02 -1.34
CA HIS A 110 -21.05 8.92 -0.39
C HIS A 110 -21.84 7.65 -0.76
N ASP A 111 -23.07 7.81 -1.27
CA ASP A 111 -23.89 6.66 -1.68
C ASP A 111 -23.32 5.99 -2.93
N GLU A 112 -22.81 6.76 -3.88
CA GLU A 112 -22.11 6.22 -5.04
C GLU A 112 -20.83 5.49 -4.62
N TRP A 113 -20.06 6.05 -3.69
CA TRP A 113 -18.88 5.40 -3.12
C TRP A 113 -19.22 4.03 -2.49
N LYS A 114 -20.27 3.96 -1.67
CA LYS A 114 -20.74 2.69 -1.08
C LYS A 114 -21.16 1.69 -2.17
N ARG A 115 -21.87 2.17 -3.19
CA ARG A 115 -22.33 1.33 -4.31
C ARG A 115 -21.13 0.73 -5.07
N LEU A 116 -20.08 1.52 -5.36
CA LEU A 116 -18.88 1.06 -6.05
C LEU A 116 -18.14 -0.01 -5.24
N TRP A 117 -18.04 0.16 -3.92
CA TRP A 117 -17.43 -0.85 -3.05
C TRP A 117 -18.23 -2.14 -3.02
N LYS A 118 -19.54 -2.05 -2.92
CA LYS A 118 -20.40 -3.23 -2.95
C LYS A 118 -20.29 -3.96 -4.29
N ASP A 119 -20.35 -3.25 -5.40
CA ASP A 119 -20.21 -3.84 -6.74
C ASP A 119 -18.85 -4.52 -6.90
N ALA A 120 -17.76 -3.90 -6.48
CA ALA A 120 -16.43 -4.48 -6.57
C ALA A 120 -16.26 -5.75 -5.74
N GLN A 121 -16.97 -5.87 -4.63
CA GLN A 121 -16.97 -7.07 -3.78
C GLN A 121 -17.85 -8.19 -4.37
N ASP A 122 -19.04 -7.84 -4.85
CA ASP A 122 -20.00 -8.79 -5.42
C ASP A 122 -19.54 -9.28 -6.81
N ASN A 123 -18.89 -8.41 -7.59
CA ASN A 123 -18.45 -8.64 -8.96
C ASN A 123 -16.96 -8.31 -9.14
N PRO A 124 -16.03 -9.05 -8.53
CA PRO A 124 -14.60 -8.77 -8.63
C PRO A 124 -14.12 -8.76 -10.09
N ARG A 125 -13.45 -7.67 -10.51
CA ARG A 125 -12.96 -7.48 -11.87
C ARG A 125 -11.46 -7.23 -11.89
N GLY A 126 -10.82 -7.58 -13.00
CA GLY A 126 -9.40 -7.34 -13.22
C GLY A 126 -8.49 -8.43 -12.69
N VAL A 127 -7.20 -8.20 -12.77
CA VAL A 127 -6.13 -9.16 -12.43
C VAL A 127 -5.34 -8.66 -11.24
N VAL A 128 -5.04 -9.53 -10.30
CA VAL A 128 -4.14 -9.22 -9.19
C VAL A 128 -2.69 -9.35 -9.70
N GLY A 129 -2.08 -8.21 -10.02
CA GLY A 129 -0.79 -8.17 -10.71
C GLY A 129 0.41 -8.71 -9.92
N HIS A 130 0.28 -8.99 -8.62
CA HIS A 130 1.40 -9.43 -7.77
C HIS A 130 1.17 -10.77 -7.07
N ARG A 131 -0.02 -11.34 -7.20
CA ARG A 131 -0.29 -12.70 -6.69
C ARG A 131 -0.19 -13.66 -7.85
N ALA A 132 0.83 -14.51 -7.83
CA ALA A 132 0.82 -15.68 -8.71
C ALA A 132 -0.42 -16.53 -8.38
N THR A 133 -1.14 -16.89 -9.40
CA THR A 133 -2.20 -17.90 -9.36
C THR A 133 -1.59 -19.25 -9.01
#